data_7a3fc762f70c16f94a45509946b84097
#
_entry.id   7a3fc762f70c16f94a45509946b84097
#
_cell.length_a   1.000
_cell.length_b   1.000
_cell.length_c   1.000
_cell.angle_alpha   90.00
_cell.angle_beta   90.00
_cell.angle_gamma   90.00
#
_symmetry.space_group_name_H-M   'P 1'
#
loop_
_entity.id
_entity.type
_entity.pdbx_description
1 polymer ?
#
loop_
_entity_poly.entity_id
_entity_poly.type
_entity_poly.pdbx_seq_one_letter_code
_entity_poly.pdbx_strand_id
1 'polypeptide(L)'
;MRRSTVLVLLVALILFSACARGPSAGSDDEAVGTIRGAVLLAPTCPVESIESPCPGRPLAGVPVLALDDEGNVRARTMSDDDGGFAMDVAPGTYVLTASIQEDPARSVKPVRVDVVAGEVVHSDVVVDSGIR
;
A
#
# COMPACT_ATOMS: atom_id res chain seq x y z
N MET A 1 67.85 -3.05 -22.19
CA MET A 1 66.86 -3.73 -21.36
C MET A 1 66.06 -2.86 -20.42
N ARG A 2 66.33 -1.56 -20.30
CA ARG A 2 65.54 -0.65 -19.42
C ARG A 2 64.29 -0.03 -20.07
N ARG A 3 64.08 -0.15 -21.36
CA ARG A 3 62.94 0.43 -22.10
C ARG A 3 61.72 -0.44 -22.15
N SER A 4 61.84 -1.75 -21.98
CA SER A 4 60.71 -2.69 -22.00
C SER A 4 59.95 -2.77 -20.66
N THR A 5 60.62 -2.50 -19.56
CA THR A 5 59.99 -2.59 -18.23
C THR A 5 59.09 -1.38 -17.93
N VAL A 6 59.40 -0.24 -18.52
CA VAL A 6 58.54 0.98 -18.36
C VAL A 6 57.28 0.91 -19.16
N LEU A 7 57.33 0.22 -20.32
CA LEU A 7 56.14 0.06 -21.18
C LEU A 7 55.14 -0.94 -20.58
N VAL A 8 55.59 -1.97 -19.87
CA VAL A 8 54.73 -2.95 -19.21
C VAL A 8 54.04 -2.35 -17.99
N LEU A 9 54.70 -1.43 -17.27
CA LEU A 9 54.13 -0.74 -16.12
C LEU A 9 53.04 0.30 -16.52
N LEU A 10 53.17 0.89 -17.70
CA LEU A 10 52.18 1.84 -18.21
C LEU A 10 50.89 1.16 -18.76
N VAL A 11 51.02 -0.06 -19.27
CA VAL A 11 49.86 -0.84 -19.74
C VAL A 11 49.08 -1.43 -18.56
N ALA A 12 49.72 -1.72 -17.44
CA ALA A 12 49.05 -2.22 -16.23
C ALA A 12 48.23 -1.14 -15.51
N LEU A 13 48.52 0.15 -15.72
CA LEU A 13 47.81 1.25 -15.05
C LEU A 13 46.49 1.65 -15.76
N ILE A 14 46.29 1.22 -17.01
CA ILE A 14 45.10 1.58 -17.80
C ILE A 14 43.95 0.59 -17.60
N LEU A 15 44.20 -0.56 -17.00
CA LEU A 15 43.18 -1.61 -16.80
C LEU A 15 42.39 -1.47 -15.49
N PHE A 16 42.68 -0.48 -14.66
CA PHE A 16 42.00 -0.30 -13.38
C PHE A 16 40.93 0.81 -13.37
N SER A 17 40.62 1.40 -14.50
CA SER A 17 39.62 2.49 -14.59
C SER A 17 38.25 2.08 -15.09
N ALA A 18 37.89 0.81 -15.07
CA ALA A 18 36.61 0.32 -15.60
C ALA A 18 35.80 -0.47 -14.57
N CYS A 19 35.76 -0.05 -13.32
CA CYS A 19 34.86 -0.64 -12.36
C CYS A 19 34.30 0.38 -11.39
N ALA A 20 33.55 1.35 -11.88
CA ALA A 20 32.72 2.19 -11.01
C ALA A 20 31.45 2.65 -11.75
N ARG A 21 30.86 1.74 -12.49
CA ARG A 21 29.42 1.75 -12.69
C ARG A 21 28.94 0.39 -12.23
N GLY A 22 28.78 0.31 -10.92
CA GLY A 22 27.81 -0.60 -10.40
C GLY A 22 26.50 -0.30 -11.15
N PRO A 23 25.63 -1.29 -11.39
CA PRO A 23 24.29 -0.98 -11.81
C PRO A 23 23.85 0.07 -10.80
N SER A 24 23.64 1.30 -11.25
CA SER A 24 22.72 2.14 -10.55
C SER A 24 21.50 1.25 -10.49
N ALA A 25 21.21 0.73 -9.31
CA ALA A 25 19.89 0.28 -9.02
C ALA A 25 19.07 1.47 -9.47
N GLY A 26 18.54 1.39 -10.69
CA GLY A 26 17.48 2.25 -11.06
C GLY A 26 16.58 2.10 -9.88
N SER A 27 16.44 3.13 -9.10
CA SER A 27 15.22 3.30 -8.38
C SER A 27 14.21 3.13 -9.49
N ASP A 28 13.67 1.94 -9.60
CA ASP A 28 12.36 1.77 -10.12
C ASP A 28 11.52 2.62 -9.17
N ASP A 29 11.58 3.92 -9.38
CA ASP A 29 10.54 4.85 -8.97
C ASP A 29 9.34 4.42 -9.79
N GLU A 30 8.91 3.21 -9.51
CA GLU A 30 7.64 2.70 -9.97
C GLU A 30 6.65 3.66 -9.35
N ALA A 31 6.14 4.54 -10.22
CA ALA A 31 5.22 5.57 -9.83
C ALA A 31 4.07 4.89 -9.09
N VAL A 32 3.95 5.16 -7.80
CA VAL A 32 2.90 4.61 -6.94
C VAL A 32 1.79 5.64 -6.76
N GLY A 33 0.60 5.16 -6.50
CA GLY A 33 -0.50 5.94 -5.96
C GLY A 33 -0.71 5.60 -4.49
N THR A 34 -1.39 6.46 -3.77
CA THR A 34 -1.67 6.28 -2.34
C THR A 34 -3.17 6.08 -2.13
N ILE A 35 -3.53 5.05 -1.39
CA ILE A 35 -4.90 4.84 -0.91
C ILE A 35 -4.96 5.27 0.54
N ARG A 36 -5.90 6.16 0.87
CA ARG A 36 -6.18 6.61 2.23
C ARG A 36 -7.64 6.44 2.57
N GLY A 37 -7.93 6.20 3.82
CA GLY A 37 -9.31 6.10 4.31
C GLY A 37 -9.35 5.77 5.77
N ALA A 38 -10.52 5.36 6.23
CA ALA A 38 -10.75 4.90 7.58
C ALA A 38 -11.49 3.55 7.57
N VAL A 39 -11.26 2.78 8.60
CA VAL A 39 -12.04 1.57 8.88
C VAL A 39 -13.13 1.95 9.86
N LEU A 40 -14.38 1.79 9.45
CA LEU A 40 -15.55 2.21 10.19
C LEU A 40 -16.46 1.02 10.50
N LEU A 41 -16.91 0.94 11.74
CA LEU A 41 -17.96 0.02 12.15
C LEU A 41 -19.32 0.70 11.97
N ALA A 42 -20.19 0.13 11.16
CA ALA A 42 -21.52 0.65 10.91
C ALA A 42 -22.52 -0.49 10.61
N PRO A 43 -23.82 -0.33 10.86
CA PRO A 43 -24.42 0.76 11.62
C PRO A 43 -24.07 0.70 13.11
N THR A 44 -24.10 1.83 13.79
CA THR A 44 -23.86 1.93 15.24
C THR A 44 -25.15 2.01 16.05
N CYS A 45 -26.27 2.14 15.38
CA CYS A 45 -27.61 2.11 15.98
C CYS A 45 -28.61 1.36 15.08
N PRO A 46 -29.68 0.79 15.69
CA PRO A 46 -30.60 -0.08 14.97
C PRO A 46 -31.49 0.67 13.96
N VAL A 47 -31.69 1.96 14.12
CA VAL A 47 -32.51 2.80 13.27
C VAL A 47 -31.77 4.09 12.96
N GLU A 48 -31.51 4.33 11.71
CA GLU A 48 -31.00 5.63 11.24
C GLU A 48 -32.16 6.48 10.77
N SER A 49 -32.15 7.75 11.18
CA SER A 49 -33.09 8.75 10.68
C SER A 49 -32.31 9.96 10.17
N ILE A 50 -32.93 10.72 9.26
CA ILE A 50 -32.34 11.95 8.73
C ILE A 50 -32.04 12.96 9.86
N GLU A 51 -32.84 12.93 10.93
CA GLU A 51 -32.68 13.81 12.09
C GLU A 51 -31.66 13.31 13.12
N SER A 52 -31.32 12.03 13.06
CA SER A 52 -30.37 11.39 13.97
C SER A 52 -29.46 10.40 13.21
N PRO A 53 -28.49 10.92 12.47
CA PRO A 53 -27.55 10.07 11.76
C PRO A 53 -26.69 9.29 12.75
N CYS A 54 -26.41 8.03 12.43
CA CYS A 54 -25.52 7.17 13.19
C CYS A 54 -24.16 7.11 12.51
N PRO A 55 -23.22 7.99 12.86
CA PRO A 55 -21.91 7.97 12.24
C PRO A 55 -21.20 6.66 12.56
N GLY A 56 -20.51 6.12 11.56
CA GLY A 56 -19.66 4.95 11.75
C GLY A 56 -18.61 5.19 12.84
N ARG A 57 -18.34 4.17 13.63
CA ARG A 57 -17.31 4.25 14.67
C ARG A 57 -15.96 3.78 14.10
N PRO A 58 -14.89 4.60 14.19
CA PRO A 58 -13.56 4.18 13.78
C PRO A 58 -13.07 2.93 14.51
N LEU A 59 -12.44 2.03 13.78
CA LEU A 59 -11.82 0.82 14.31
C LEU A 59 -10.31 0.88 14.16
N ALA A 60 -9.61 0.81 15.30
CA ALA A 60 -8.16 0.76 15.37
C ALA A 60 -7.64 -0.68 15.26
N GLY A 61 -6.40 -0.85 14.75
CA GLY A 61 -5.71 -2.12 14.75
C GLY A 61 -6.30 -3.17 13.81
N VAL A 62 -7.06 -2.75 12.79
CA VAL A 62 -7.67 -3.65 11.81
C VAL A 62 -6.79 -3.75 10.57
N PRO A 63 -6.38 -4.97 10.17
CA PRO A 63 -5.65 -5.15 8.91
C PRO A 63 -6.51 -4.80 7.71
N VAL A 64 -6.01 -3.90 6.86
CA VAL A 64 -6.62 -3.51 5.58
C VAL A 64 -5.79 -4.08 4.44
N LEU A 65 -6.46 -4.71 3.51
CA LEU A 65 -5.85 -5.40 2.36
C LEU A 65 -6.31 -4.76 1.06
N ALA A 66 -5.37 -4.56 0.14
CA ALA A 66 -5.66 -4.23 -1.25
C ALA A 66 -5.39 -5.47 -2.10
N LEU A 67 -6.44 -5.97 -2.74
CA LEU A 67 -6.42 -7.15 -3.59
C LEU A 67 -6.48 -6.75 -5.06
N ASP A 68 -5.77 -7.47 -5.92
CA ASP A 68 -5.93 -7.32 -7.36
C ASP A 68 -7.20 -8.05 -7.88
N ASP A 69 -7.43 -7.99 -9.18
CA ASP A 69 -8.59 -8.63 -9.82
C ASP A 69 -8.55 -10.17 -9.70
N GLU A 70 -7.39 -10.74 -9.44
CA GLU A 70 -7.19 -12.18 -9.23
C GLU A 70 -7.37 -12.59 -7.75
N GLY A 71 -7.56 -11.63 -6.86
CA GLY A 71 -7.69 -11.85 -5.42
C GLY A 71 -6.38 -11.96 -4.66
N ASN A 72 -5.24 -11.62 -5.28
CA ASN A 72 -3.95 -11.61 -4.62
C ASN A 72 -3.77 -10.33 -3.80
N VAL A 73 -3.22 -10.47 -2.60
CA VAL A 73 -2.86 -9.33 -1.76
C VAL A 73 -1.68 -8.59 -2.37
N ARG A 74 -1.88 -7.34 -2.74
CA ARG A 74 -0.85 -6.45 -3.30
C ARG A 74 -0.29 -5.49 -2.28
N ALA A 75 -1.08 -5.08 -1.31
CA ALA A 75 -0.66 -4.25 -0.20
C ALA A 75 -1.45 -4.57 1.05
N ARG A 76 -0.85 -4.30 2.18
CA ARG A 76 -1.43 -4.50 3.50
C ARG A 76 -0.98 -3.39 4.43
N THR A 77 -1.91 -2.90 5.24
CA THR A 77 -1.63 -1.95 6.31
C THR A 77 -2.55 -2.23 7.49
N MET A 78 -2.38 -1.48 8.57
CA MET A 78 -3.26 -1.55 9.72
C MET A 78 -3.86 -0.18 9.99
N SER A 79 -5.11 -0.15 10.44
CA SER A 79 -5.71 1.09 10.91
C SER A 79 -5.05 1.57 12.20
N ASP A 80 -4.86 2.88 12.28
CA ASP A 80 -4.31 3.57 13.47
C ASP A 80 -5.36 3.74 14.58
N ASP A 81 -4.99 4.46 15.64
CA ASP A 81 -5.87 4.69 16.79
C ASP A 81 -7.14 5.47 16.43
N ASP A 82 -7.13 6.23 15.36
CA ASP A 82 -8.28 6.98 14.81
C ASP A 82 -9.04 6.20 13.73
N GLY A 83 -8.65 4.95 13.51
CA GLY A 83 -9.22 4.09 12.47
C GLY A 83 -8.70 4.39 11.06
N GLY A 84 -7.83 5.37 10.90
CA GLY A 84 -7.26 5.77 9.63
C GLY A 84 -6.24 4.78 9.09
N PHE A 85 -6.10 4.69 7.79
CA PHE A 85 -5.06 3.92 7.13
C PHE A 85 -4.54 4.63 5.89
N ALA A 86 -3.32 4.27 5.50
CA ALA A 86 -2.72 4.68 4.25
C ALA A 86 -1.84 3.56 3.70
N MET A 87 -1.84 3.37 2.39
CA MET A 87 -0.96 2.43 1.71
C MET A 87 -0.58 2.94 0.33
N ASP A 88 0.66 2.65 -0.08
CA ASP A 88 1.14 2.94 -1.41
C ASP A 88 1.10 1.67 -2.26
N VAL A 89 0.53 1.78 -3.45
CA VAL A 89 0.36 0.67 -4.38
C VAL A 89 0.69 1.11 -5.81
N ALA A 90 1.07 0.16 -6.65
CA ALA A 90 1.22 0.41 -8.07
C ALA A 90 -0.11 0.88 -8.69
N PRO A 91 -0.08 1.71 -9.75
CA PRO A 91 -1.31 2.09 -10.45
C PRO A 91 -2.10 0.88 -10.92
N GLY A 92 -3.41 0.93 -10.76
CA GLY A 92 -4.30 -0.14 -11.17
C GLY A 92 -5.61 -0.14 -10.38
N THR A 93 -6.41 -1.16 -10.59
CA THR A 93 -7.67 -1.37 -9.89
C THR A 93 -7.51 -2.38 -8.78
N TYR A 94 -8.00 -2.04 -7.60
CA TYR A 94 -7.91 -2.87 -6.40
C TYR A 94 -9.27 -3.01 -5.73
N VAL A 95 -9.40 -4.08 -4.96
CA VAL A 95 -10.51 -4.28 -4.04
C VAL A 95 -9.95 -4.13 -2.62
N LEU A 96 -10.47 -3.16 -1.89
CA LEU A 96 -10.14 -2.97 -0.48
C LEU A 96 -11.05 -3.85 0.37
N THR A 97 -10.45 -4.52 1.33
CA THR A 97 -11.15 -5.29 2.36
C THR A 97 -10.41 -5.20 3.68
N ALA A 98 -11.03 -5.64 4.75
CA ALA A 98 -10.41 -5.74 6.06
C ALA A 98 -10.48 -7.17 6.58
N SER A 99 -9.49 -7.56 7.35
CA SER A 99 -9.48 -8.87 8.00
C SER A 99 -10.02 -8.74 9.43
N ILE A 100 -11.16 -9.35 9.67
CA ILE A 100 -11.81 -9.38 10.98
C ILE A 100 -11.88 -10.83 11.41
N GLN A 101 -11.08 -11.19 12.39
CA GLN A 101 -10.96 -12.60 12.80
C GLN A 101 -11.77 -12.96 14.05
N GLU A 102 -12.30 -11.98 14.78
CA GLU A 102 -12.80 -12.22 16.13
C GLU A 102 -14.32 -12.30 16.27
N ASP A 103 -15.07 -11.91 15.24
CA ASP A 103 -16.53 -11.88 15.35
C ASP A 103 -17.20 -12.36 14.05
N PRO A 104 -17.76 -13.59 14.07
CA PRO A 104 -18.43 -14.14 12.88
C PRO A 104 -19.72 -13.39 12.50
N ALA A 105 -20.25 -12.54 13.37
CA ALA A 105 -21.41 -11.72 13.07
C ALA A 105 -21.07 -10.47 12.26
N ARG A 106 -19.80 -10.12 12.17
CA ARG A 106 -19.31 -8.98 11.41
C ARG A 106 -18.90 -9.39 10.01
N SER A 107 -19.21 -8.57 9.06
CA SER A 107 -18.77 -8.74 7.67
C SER A 107 -18.15 -7.46 7.16
N VAL A 108 -17.27 -7.59 6.18
CA VAL A 108 -16.67 -6.45 5.51
C VAL A 108 -17.28 -6.33 4.13
N LYS A 109 -17.71 -5.13 3.79
CA LYS A 109 -18.13 -4.81 2.45
C LYS A 109 -16.91 -4.40 1.62
N PRO A 110 -16.49 -5.21 0.63
CA PRO A 110 -15.35 -4.85 -0.23
C PRO A 110 -15.65 -3.59 -1.03
N VAL A 111 -14.63 -2.74 -1.22
CA VAL A 111 -14.72 -1.50 -1.98
C VAL A 111 -13.73 -1.53 -3.13
N ARG A 112 -14.21 -1.29 -4.35
CA ARG A 112 -13.36 -1.17 -5.52
C ARG A 112 -12.79 0.25 -5.63
N VAL A 113 -11.49 0.35 -5.87
CA VAL A 113 -10.78 1.62 -6.04
C VAL A 113 -9.86 1.57 -7.26
N ASP A 114 -9.79 2.69 -7.97
CA ASP A 114 -8.85 2.89 -9.07
C ASP A 114 -7.74 3.80 -8.59
N VAL A 115 -6.51 3.35 -8.73
CA VAL A 115 -5.31 4.06 -8.28
C VAL A 115 -4.54 4.56 -9.48
N VAL A 116 -4.24 5.85 -9.47
CA VAL A 116 -3.43 6.55 -10.48
C VAL A 116 -2.10 6.94 -9.86
N ALA A 117 -1.03 6.81 -10.64
CA ALA A 117 0.32 7.18 -10.19
C ALA A 117 0.38 8.65 -9.73
N GLY A 118 0.97 8.88 -8.57
CA GLY A 118 1.15 10.21 -7.99
C GLY A 118 -0.11 10.82 -7.37
N GLU A 119 -1.24 10.11 -7.39
CA GLU A 119 -2.50 10.59 -6.83
C GLU A 119 -2.84 9.89 -5.51
N VAL A 120 -3.64 10.57 -4.70
CA VAL A 120 -4.22 10.02 -3.47
C VAL A 120 -5.70 9.77 -3.71
N VAL A 121 -6.12 8.51 -3.54
CA VAL A 121 -7.52 8.13 -3.57
C VAL A 121 -8.02 7.92 -2.14
N HIS A 122 -9.20 8.47 -1.82
CA HIS A 122 -9.83 8.29 -0.53
C HIS A 122 -10.94 7.26 -0.62
N SER A 123 -10.87 6.25 0.24
CA SER A 123 -11.87 5.19 0.30
C SER A 123 -11.94 4.59 1.69
N ASP A 124 -13.10 4.63 2.30
CA ASP A 124 -13.34 4.03 3.60
C ASP A 124 -13.73 2.55 3.46
N VAL A 125 -13.33 1.77 4.43
CA VAL A 125 -13.69 0.36 4.55
C VAL A 125 -14.73 0.22 5.65
N VAL A 126 -15.93 -0.23 5.31
CA VAL A 126 -17.01 -0.41 6.27
C VAL A 126 -17.10 -1.84 6.72
N VAL A 127 -17.04 -2.00 8.02
CA VAL A 127 -17.30 -3.25 8.73
C VAL A 127 -18.76 -3.23 9.19
N ASP A 128 -19.55 -4.20 8.73
CA ASP A 128 -20.92 -4.38 9.20
C ASP A 128 -20.90 -4.85 10.66
N SER A 129 -21.54 -4.11 11.53
CA SER A 129 -21.60 -4.43 12.96
C SER A 129 -22.49 -5.63 13.30
N GLY A 130 -23.32 -6.07 12.34
CA GLY A 130 -24.31 -7.12 12.56
C GLY A 130 -25.57 -6.66 13.28
N ILE A 131 -25.70 -5.37 13.59
CA ILE A 131 -26.94 -4.81 14.16
C ILE A 131 -28.01 -4.77 13.09
N ARG A 132 -29.16 -5.39 13.39
CA ARG A 132 -30.32 -5.46 12.50
C ARG A 132 -31.59 -5.07 13.23
#